data_491c19413e005fae6778dd6976ca36df
#
_entry.id   491c19413e005fae6778dd6976ca36df
#
_cell.length_a   1.000
_cell.length_b   1.000
_cell.length_c   1.000
_cell.angle_alpha   90.00
_cell.angle_beta   90.00
_cell.angle_gamma   90.00
#
_symmetry.space_group_name_H-M   'P 1'
#
loop_
_entity.id
_entity.type
_entity.pdbx_description
1 polymer ?
#
loop_
_entity_poly.entity_id
_entity_poly.type
_entity_poly.pdbx_seq_one_letter_code
_entity_poly.pdbx_strand_id
1 'polypeptide(L)'
;MPDTLLGVPALTPKTDPARFEVVKNALYSAAEEMKIVLAKTAYSPLLKVAGDYSCGIFDARGNMVAQGPDLPIHLGSMPDAVRAVIAAFPVVEPGDVYIHNDPYNGGSHLPDVNVVAPAFRRDQLLGFGCVRAHWPDIGSATPGSYGAVTEIYGEGLRLPPVRLYRNGQPDPDIERIIFANVRTPAERQGDLRAQVAANQRGTQRLEALAEKYGAEELLRIMDEVLDYSERMMRAALRRLPDGEASFEDLFDGDGVIAPGAEADEPFTVKLTIRKHGDEITADFAGSDGQVPGPMNAPLTVAASGVYCALKMIADPQNLIPPNSGCWRPVTVTAPPGSVVNAQPPAPVVYANHEVSHRVADMVMAAMFQICPDNVMAASQGTSAVVTFGGVDPRSGERYVSYESLKGGFGARPGKDGINAVASTISNMMNTPVEMLEMAFPLRIEEYSLVPDSGGAGTLAR
;
A
#
# COMPACT_ATOMS: atom_id res chain seq x y z
N MET A 1 -7.69 -23.51 16.43
CA MET A 1 -8.06 -24.58 15.48
C MET A 1 -7.82 -24.20 13.98
N PRO A 2 -7.34 -22.98 13.63
CA PRO A 2 -6.90 -22.70 12.24
C PRO A 2 -5.71 -23.54 11.80
N ASP A 3 -4.84 -23.94 12.72
CA ASP A 3 -3.58 -24.66 12.43
C ASP A 3 -3.80 -26.03 11.77
N THR A 4 -4.93 -26.70 12.06
CA THR A 4 -5.27 -27.99 11.45
C THR A 4 -5.78 -27.89 10.02
N LEU A 5 -6.36 -26.75 9.63
CA LEU A 5 -6.85 -26.52 8.26
C LEU A 5 -5.71 -26.33 7.24
N LEU A 6 -4.57 -25.79 7.69
CA LEU A 6 -3.40 -25.59 6.85
C LEU A 6 -2.34 -26.71 6.98
N GLY A 7 -2.58 -27.73 7.84
CA GLY A 7 -1.60 -28.80 8.08
C GLY A 7 -0.32 -28.29 8.77
N VAL A 8 -0.39 -27.15 9.43
CA VAL A 8 0.73 -26.59 10.19
C VAL A 8 0.90 -27.41 11.47
N PRO A 9 2.13 -27.90 11.80
CA PRO A 9 2.38 -28.56 13.07
C PRO A 9 1.94 -27.67 14.22
N ALA A 10 1.31 -28.25 15.25
CA ALA A 10 0.89 -27.53 16.43
C ALA A 10 2.05 -26.68 16.97
N LEU A 11 1.79 -25.40 17.20
CA LEU A 11 2.73 -24.52 17.86
C LEU A 11 3.12 -25.12 19.21
N THR A 12 4.43 -25.26 19.43
CA THR A 12 4.96 -25.16 20.79
C THR A 12 5.39 -23.69 20.97
N PRO A 13 4.47 -22.79 21.33
CA PRO A 13 4.83 -21.40 21.53
C PRO A 13 5.75 -21.33 22.75
N LYS A 14 6.76 -20.49 22.69
CA LYS A 14 7.54 -20.10 23.87
C LYS A 14 6.64 -19.37 24.88
N THR A 15 5.51 -18.83 24.40
CA THR A 15 4.46 -18.16 25.16
C THR A 15 3.28 -19.12 25.41
N ASP A 16 2.58 -18.95 26.54
CA ASP A 16 1.27 -19.57 26.75
C ASP A 16 0.34 -19.29 25.57
N PRO A 17 -0.25 -20.32 24.93
CA PRO A 17 -1.07 -20.16 23.72
C PRO A 17 -2.24 -19.19 23.89
N ALA A 18 -2.89 -19.17 25.05
CA ALA A 18 -3.99 -18.25 25.32
C ALA A 18 -3.50 -16.79 25.34
N ARG A 19 -2.35 -16.57 25.99
CA ARG A 19 -1.73 -15.24 26.05
C ARG A 19 -1.25 -14.78 24.67
N PHE A 20 -0.64 -15.66 23.89
CA PHE A 20 -0.25 -15.38 22.50
C PHE A 20 -1.45 -14.91 21.67
N GLU A 21 -2.55 -15.65 21.67
CA GLU A 21 -3.76 -15.27 20.93
C GLU A 21 -4.35 -13.94 21.40
N VAL A 22 -4.40 -13.70 22.70
CA VAL A 22 -4.94 -12.43 23.25
C VAL A 22 -4.08 -11.24 22.83
N VAL A 23 -2.75 -11.33 22.94
CA VAL A 23 -1.85 -10.22 22.59
C VAL A 23 -1.80 -10.02 21.07
N LYS A 24 -1.73 -11.10 20.29
CA LYS A 24 -1.80 -11.04 18.83
C LYS A 24 -3.06 -10.28 18.37
N ASN A 25 -4.23 -10.68 18.85
CA ASN A 25 -5.49 -10.03 18.48
C ASN A 25 -5.57 -8.58 19.00
N ALA A 26 -4.96 -8.26 20.13
CA ALA A 26 -4.88 -6.89 20.63
C ALA A 26 -3.99 -5.99 19.75
N LEU A 27 -2.91 -6.52 19.15
CA LEU A 27 -2.08 -5.80 18.20
C LEU A 27 -2.86 -5.50 16.89
N TYR A 28 -3.63 -6.46 16.37
CA TYR A 28 -4.52 -6.22 15.23
C TYR A 28 -5.62 -5.21 15.57
N SER A 29 -6.23 -5.31 16.75
CA SER A 29 -7.21 -4.33 17.22
C SER A 29 -6.60 -2.93 17.35
N ALA A 30 -5.33 -2.80 17.70
CA ALA A 30 -4.66 -1.51 17.75
C ALA A 30 -4.57 -0.86 16.35
N ALA A 31 -4.23 -1.62 15.31
CA ALA A 31 -4.22 -1.14 13.93
C ALA A 31 -5.64 -0.74 13.46
N GLU A 32 -6.67 -1.54 13.80
CA GLU A 32 -8.06 -1.20 13.51
C GLU A 32 -8.52 0.09 14.23
N GLU A 33 -8.12 0.28 15.48
CA GLU A 33 -8.43 1.51 16.20
C GLU A 33 -7.77 2.74 15.56
N MET A 34 -6.53 2.61 15.07
CA MET A 34 -5.86 3.65 14.29
C MET A 34 -6.68 4.03 13.06
N LYS A 35 -7.13 3.04 12.30
CA LYS A 35 -8.00 3.20 11.12
C LYS A 35 -9.29 3.95 11.45
N ILE A 36 -9.98 3.56 12.51
CA ILE A 36 -11.22 4.21 12.95
C ILE A 36 -10.98 5.67 13.30
N VAL A 37 -9.88 5.97 14.00
CA VAL A 37 -9.52 7.36 14.34
C VAL A 37 -9.29 8.17 13.06
N LEU A 38 -8.49 7.64 12.13
CA LEU A 38 -8.21 8.31 10.86
C LEU A 38 -9.49 8.60 10.06
N ALA A 39 -10.32 7.59 9.81
CA ALA A 39 -11.54 7.73 9.03
C ALA A 39 -12.51 8.76 9.63
N LYS A 40 -12.60 8.83 10.97
CA LYS A 40 -13.53 9.74 11.65
C LYS A 40 -13.00 11.18 11.74
N THR A 41 -11.68 11.38 11.69
CA THR A 41 -11.07 12.70 11.90
C THR A 41 -10.48 13.32 10.63
N ALA A 42 -10.32 12.55 9.55
CA ALA A 42 -9.87 13.04 8.25
C ALA A 42 -10.86 14.07 7.65
N TYR A 43 -10.33 14.94 6.81
CA TYR A 43 -11.08 16.03 6.17
C TYR A 43 -11.42 15.69 4.72
N SER A 44 -10.47 15.14 3.95
CA SER A 44 -10.72 14.82 2.54
C SER A 44 -11.71 13.68 2.38
N PRO A 45 -12.59 13.73 1.36
CA PRO A 45 -13.48 12.63 0.99
C PRO A 45 -12.68 11.34 0.69
N LEU A 46 -11.52 11.46 0.08
CA LEU A 46 -10.65 10.34 -0.26
C LEU A 46 -10.26 9.51 0.98
N LEU A 47 -9.85 10.15 2.07
CA LEU A 47 -9.52 9.45 3.31
C LEU A 47 -10.77 9.05 4.08
N LYS A 48 -11.74 9.96 4.19
CA LYS A 48 -12.91 9.78 5.05
C LYS A 48 -13.89 8.74 4.53
N VAL A 49 -14.05 8.64 3.20
CA VAL A 49 -15.08 7.83 2.52
C VAL A 49 -14.46 6.73 1.67
N ALA A 50 -13.60 7.08 0.72
CA ALA A 50 -12.98 6.09 -0.17
C ALA A 50 -11.96 5.19 0.56
N GLY A 51 -11.34 5.69 1.64
CA GLY A 51 -10.48 4.90 2.52
C GLY A 51 -9.08 4.66 1.96
N ASP A 52 -8.52 5.64 1.23
CA ASP A 52 -7.17 5.51 0.63
C ASP A 52 -6.07 5.77 1.67
N TYR A 53 -5.93 4.83 2.59
CA TYR A 53 -4.90 4.84 3.63
C TYR A 53 -4.66 3.45 4.21
N SER A 54 -3.56 3.30 4.94
CA SER A 54 -3.25 2.10 5.73
C SER A 54 -2.63 2.48 7.08
N CYS A 55 -2.94 1.67 8.09
CA CYS A 55 -2.43 1.81 9.44
C CYS A 55 -1.73 0.53 9.88
N GLY A 56 -0.56 0.64 10.49
CA GLY A 56 0.19 -0.51 10.94
C GLY A 56 0.94 -0.30 12.25
N ILE A 57 1.19 -1.41 12.92
CA ILE A 57 2.03 -1.55 14.10
C ILE A 57 3.30 -2.28 13.70
N PHE A 58 4.44 -1.73 14.10
CA PHE A 58 5.77 -2.22 13.72
C PHE A 58 6.63 -2.51 14.95
N ASP A 59 7.53 -3.48 14.83
CA ASP A 59 8.56 -3.70 15.84
C ASP A 59 9.65 -2.60 15.77
N ALA A 60 10.60 -2.63 16.70
CA ALA A 60 11.71 -1.66 16.75
C ALA A 60 12.67 -1.77 15.56
N ARG A 61 12.58 -2.80 14.74
CA ARG A 61 13.39 -3.02 13.52
C ARG A 61 12.65 -2.58 12.24
N GLY A 62 11.41 -2.09 12.37
CA GLY A 62 10.57 -1.68 11.26
C GLY A 62 9.88 -2.85 10.54
N ASN A 63 9.77 -4.04 11.15
CA ASN A 63 8.93 -5.10 10.63
C ASN A 63 7.48 -4.84 11.01
N MET A 64 6.58 -4.92 10.06
CA MET A 64 5.14 -4.81 10.30
C MET A 64 4.65 -6.04 11.04
N VAL A 65 4.16 -5.84 12.26
CA VAL A 65 3.62 -6.91 13.13
C VAL A 65 2.13 -7.10 12.95
N ALA A 66 1.41 -6.00 12.79
CA ALA A 66 -0.04 -6.02 12.60
C ALA A 66 -0.47 -4.89 11.65
N GLN A 67 -1.42 -5.22 10.80
CA GLN A 67 -2.13 -4.30 9.90
C GLN A 67 -3.60 -4.71 9.86
N GLY A 68 -4.50 -3.74 9.73
CA GLY A 68 -5.91 -3.99 9.45
C GLY A 68 -6.16 -4.46 8.00
N PRO A 69 -7.43 -4.69 7.62
CA PRO A 69 -7.81 -4.95 6.24
C PRO A 69 -7.77 -3.65 5.41
N ASP A 70 -6.59 -3.08 5.30
CA ASP A 70 -6.28 -1.85 4.59
C ASP A 70 -5.85 -2.14 3.14
N LEU A 71 -5.37 -1.10 2.42
CA LEU A 71 -5.00 -1.25 1.02
C LEU A 71 -3.84 -2.25 0.83
N PRO A 72 -4.04 -3.33 0.07
CA PRO A 72 -3.01 -4.32 -0.16
C PRO A 72 -1.75 -3.76 -0.82
N ILE A 73 -1.87 -2.72 -1.64
CA ILE A 73 -0.74 -2.04 -2.30
C ILE A 73 0.29 -1.49 -1.30
N HIS A 74 -0.11 -1.21 -0.06
CA HIS A 74 0.78 -0.68 0.97
C HIS A 74 1.57 -1.78 1.71
N LEU A 75 1.19 -3.06 1.57
CA LEU A 75 1.77 -4.19 2.32
C LEU A 75 3.29 -4.32 2.19
N GLY A 76 3.80 -4.20 0.97
CA GLY A 76 5.24 -4.35 0.69
C GLY A 76 6.06 -3.11 1.03
N SER A 77 5.44 -1.93 1.03
CA SER A 77 6.16 -0.66 1.08
C SER A 77 6.13 0.04 2.45
N MET A 78 5.15 -0.23 3.32
CA MET A 78 5.11 0.39 4.64
C MET A 78 6.27 -0.01 5.57
N PRO A 79 6.77 -1.28 5.57
CA PRO A 79 7.97 -1.62 6.33
C PRO A 79 9.19 -0.80 5.93
N ASP A 80 9.37 -0.54 4.64
CA ASP A 80 10.49 0.25 4.14
C ASP A 80 10.36 1.73 4.53
N ALA A 81 9.13 2.24 4.61
CA ALA A 81 8.88 3.59 5.12
C ALA A 81 9.32 3.75 6.58
N VAL A 82 9.02 2.79 7.44
CA VAL A 82 9.46 2.82 8.85
C VAL A 82 10.98 2.65 8.96
N ARG A 83 11.57 1.74 8.15
CA ARG A 83 13.03 1.55 8.11
C ARG A 83 13.77 2.80 7.62
N ALA A 84 13.19 3.55 6.67
CA ALA A 84 13.77 4.83 6.24
C ALA A 84 13.85 5.85 7.37
N VAL A 85 12.82 5.93 8.22
CA VAL A 85 12.85 6.76 9.43
C VAL A 85 13.92 6.27 10.41
N ILE A 86 13.99 4.97 10.69
CA ILE A 86 15.00 4.38 11.59
C ILE A 86 16.42 4.67 11.08
N ALA A 87 16.66 4.56 9.77
CA ALA A 87 17.96 4.84 9.17
C ALA A 87 18.33 6.33 9.24
N ALA A 88 17.37 7.23 9.03
CA ALA A 88 17.59 8.67 9.09
C ALA A 88 17.75 9.19 10.54
N PHE A 89 17.10 8.53 11.49
CA PHE A 89 17.10 8.91 12.91
C PHE A 89 17.47 7.70 13.79
N PRO A 90 18.78 7.41 13.94
CA PRO A 90 19.24 6.28 14.77
C PRO A 90 18.83 6.40 16.25
N VAL A 91 18.55 7.61 16.72
CA VAL A 91 18.01 7.90 18.04
C VAL A 91 16.66 8.55 17.87
N VAL A 92 15.62 7.89 18.36
CA VAL A 92 14.25 8.39 18.44
C VAL A 92 13.87 8.64 19.90
N GLU A 93 13.01 9.62 20.16
CA GLU A 93 12.62 10.02 21.52
C GLU A 93 11.10 9.93 21.71
N PRO A 94 10.62 9.77 22.95
CA PRO A 94 9.19 9.82 23.26
C PRO A 94 8.56 11.13 22.77
N GLY A 95 7.42 11.03 22.08
CA GLY A 95 6.71 12.19 21.54
C GLY A 95 7.23 12.71 20.20
N ASP A 96 8.27 12.10 19.63
CA ASP A 96 8.66 12.38 18.25
C ASP A 96 7.60 11.88 17.28
N VAL A 97 7.44 12.57 16.16
CA VAL A 97 6.67 12.13 14.99
C VAL A 97 7.46 12.50 13.75
N TYR A 98 7.55 11.57 12.83
CA TYR A 98 8.27 11.72 11.56
C TYR A 98 7.31 11.71 10.40
N ILE A 99 7.63 12.45 9.34
CA ILE A 99 6.88 12.49 8.09
C ILE A 99 7.82 12.31 6.91
N HIS A 100 7.40 11.57 5.88
CA HIS A 100 8.08 11.49 4.59
C HIS A 100 7.15 10.91 3.51
N ASN A 101 7.53 11.10 2.24
CA ASN A 101 6.85 10.50 1.08
C ASN A 101 7.80 10.12 -0.05
N ASP A 102 9.11 10.18 0.17
CA ASP A 102 10.12 9.94 -0.87
C ASP A 102 10.10 8.48 -1.36
N PRO A 103 9.70 8.21 -2.64
CA PRO A 103 9.62 6.85 -3.17
C PRO A 103 10.97 6.16 -3.30
N TYR A 104 12.05 6.91 -3.39
CA TYR A 104 13.42 6.39 -3.43
C TYR A 104 14.02 6.17 -2.06
N ASN A 105 13.26 6.49 -1.01
CA ASN A 105 13.66 6.29 0.38
C ASN A 105 12.49 5.72 1.20
N GLY A 106 11.99 4.55 0.80
CA GLY A 106 10.96 3.79 1.52
C GLY A 106 9.52 4.22 1.26
N GLY A 107 9.28 5.24 0.41
CA GLY A 107 7.93 5.59 -0.05
C GLY A 107 7.47 4.72 -1.23
N SER A 108 6.29 5.03 -1.76
CA SER A 108 5.70 4.38 -2.94
C SER A 108 5.59 5.35 -4.12
N HIS A 109 4.85 6.44 -3.95
CA HIS A 109 4.77 7.61 -4.81
C HIS A 109 4.50 8.86 -3.93
N LEU A 110 4.73 10.06 -4.46
CA LEU A 110 4.70 11.27 -3.64
C LEU A 110 3.36 11.54 -2.91
N PRO A 111 2.17 11.24 -3.50
CA PRO A 111 0.90 11.42 -2.80
C PRO A 111 0.76 10.59 -1.52
N ASP A 112 1.47 9.46 -1.41
CA ASP A 112 1.43 8.58 -0.23
C ASP A 112 2.31 9.11 0.91
N VAL A 113 1.71 9.94 1.75
CA VAL A 113 2.41 10.55 2.89
C VAL A 113 2.41 9.60 4.09
N ASN A 114 3.62 9.24 4.54
CA ASN A 114 3.84 8.41 5.71
C ASN A 114 4.04 9.28 6.94
N VAL A 115 3.32 8.98 8.02
CA VAL A 115 3.53 9.54 9.35
C VAL A 115 3.89 8.39 10.28
N VAL A 116 5.05 8.48 10.94
CA VAL A 116 5.63 7.42 11.79
C VAL A 116 5.87 7.97 13.19
N ALA A 117 5.44 7.25 14.22
CA ALA A 117 5.63 7.64 15.60
C ALA A 117 6.16 6.46 16.44
N PRO A 118 7.21 6.65 17.25
CA PRO A 118 7.73 5.62 18.15
C PRO A 118 6.83 5.46 19.38
N ALA A 119 6.71 4.22 19.85
CA ALA A 119 6.04 3.87 21.10
C ALA A 119 7.08 3.48 22.16
N PHE A 120 6.94 4.01 23.37
CA PHE A 120 7.89 3.76 24.45
C PHE A 120 7.21 3.25 25.72
N ARG A 121 7.94 2.46 26.49
CA ARG A 121 7.65 2.26 27.90
C ARG A 121 8.86 2.72 28.71
N ARG A 122 8.73 3.82 29.46
CA ARG A 122 9.87 4.54 30.03
C ARG A 122 10.88 4.86 28.93
N ASP A 123 12.11 4.39 29.05
CA ASP A 123 13.19 4.62 28.09
C ASP A 123 13.33 3.47 27.05
N GLN A 124 12.48 2.43 27.12
CA GLN A 124 12.53 1.30 26.20
C GLN A 124 11.63 1.53 24.99
N LEU A 125 12.20 1.53 23.80
CA LEU A 125 11.45 1.54 22.53
C LEU A 125 10.72 0.20 22.39
N LEU A 126 9.41 0.26 22.18
CA LEU A 126 8.55 -0.91 21.94
C LEU A 126 8.40 -1.21 20.45
N GLY A 127 8.42 -0.16 19.62
CA GLY A 127 8.16 -0.22 18.19
C GLY A 127 7.59 1.08 17.68
N PHE A 128 6.86 1.00 16.56
CA PHE A 128 6.32 2.19 15.88
C PHE A 128 4.85 1.99 15.50
N GLY A 129 4.09 3.09 15.49
CA GLY A 129 2.90 3.23 14.67
C GLY A 129 3.26 3.89 13.35
N CYS A 130 2.64 3.45 12.26
CA CYS A 130 2.76 4.12 10.97
C CYS A 130 1.39 4.25 10.31
N VAL A 131 1.10 5.44 9.79
CA VAL A 131 -0.06 5.73 8.95
C VAL A 131 0.44 6.22 7.61
N ARG A 132 0.07 5.53 6.54
CA ARG A 132 0.20 6.00 5.15
C ARG A 132 -1.15 6.47 4.67
N ALA A 133 -1.23 7.66 4.11
CA ALA A 133 -2.44 8.21 3.55
C ALA A 133 -2.16 8.92 2.23
N HIS A 134 -2.99 8.64 1.23
CA HIS A 134 -2.90 9.32 -0.06
C HIS A 134 -3.46 10.73 0.05
N TRP A 135 -2.63 11.73 -0.18
CA TRP A 135 -3.04 13.13 -0.21
C TRP A 135 -3.49 13.50 -1.65
N PRO A 136 -4.74 13.92 -1.86
CA PRO A 136 -5.20 14.34 -3.18
C PRO A 136 -4.40 15.50 -3.78
N ASP A 137 -3.68 16.26 -2.96
CA ASP A 137 -2.85 17.37 -3.41
C ASP A 137 -1.52 17.38 -2.65
N ILE A 138 -0.45 17.23 -3.40
CA ILE A 138 0.95 17.29 -2.91
C ILE A 138 1.74 18.36 -3.68
N GLY A 139 1.07 19.28 -4.38
CA GLY A 139 1.68 20.44 -5.03
C GLY A 139 2.37 20.18 -6.36
N SER A 140 1.94 19.19 -7.11
CA SER A 140 2.48 18.90 -8.46
C SER A 140 2.15 19.97 -9.49
N ALA A 141 2.67 19.80 -10.72
CA ALA A 141 2.37 20.67 -11.87
C ALA A 141 0.86 20.69 -12.20
N THR A 142 0.14 19.58 -11.95
CA THR A 142 -1.30 19.43 -12.18
C THR A 142 -2.05 19.14 -10.89
N PRO A 143 -3.32 19.57 -10.75
CA PRO A 143 -4.15 19.14 -9.61
C PRO A 143 -4.24 17.61 -9.55
N GLY A 144 -4.09 17.05 -8.34
CA GLY A 144 -4.15 15.61 -8.12
C GLY A 144 -2.85 14.86 -8.39
N SER A 145 -1.79 15.53 -8.79
CA SER A 145 -0.43 14.99 -9.02
C SER A 145 -0.26 14.08 -10.24
N TYR A 146 -1.31 13.80 -10.99
CA TYR A 146 -1.27 12.91 -12.17
C TYR A 146 -1.13 13.70 -13.46
N GLY A 147 0.10 14.08 -13.77
CA GLY A 147 0.46 14.79 -15.00
C GLY A 147 1.54 14.06 -15.79
N ALA A 148 1.62 14.31 -17.09
CA ALA A 148 2.72 13.86 -17.93
C ALA A 148 3.98 14.68 -17.60
N VAL A 149 4.77 14.19 -16.66
CA VAL A 149 6.03 14.77 -16.21
C VAL A 149 7.18 13.81 -16.50
N THR A 150 8.39 14.34 -16.67
CA THR A 150 9.58 13.56 -17.01
C THR A 150 10.58 13.42 -15.85
N GLU A 151 10.29 14.06 -14.75
CA GLU A 151 11.10 13.99 -13.54
C GLU A 151 10.21 14.05 -12.30
N ILE A 152 10.61 13.36 -11.22
CA ILE A 152 9.89 13.34 -9.95
C ILE A 152 9.66 14.74 -9.36
N TYR A 153 10.50 15.71 -9.70
CA TYR A 153 10.34 17.09 -9.21
C TYR A 153 9.06 17.75 -9.72
N GLY A 154 8.50 17.29 -10.86
CA GLY A 154 7.22 17.75 -11.38
C GLY A 154 6.00 17.11 -10.72
N GLU A 155 6.19 16.03 -9.96
CA GLU A 155 5.12 15.29 -9.29
C GLU A 155 4.66 15.93 -7.97
N GLY A 156 5.42 16.88 -7.43
CA GLY A 156 5.05 17.61 -6.23
C GLY A 156 6.13 17.65 -5.15
N LEU A 157 5.71 17.99 -3.94
CA LEU A 157 6.61 18.10 -2.79
C LEU A 157 7.16 16.74 -2.40
N ARG A 158 8.49 16.57 -2.54
CA ARG A 158 9.23 15.39 -2.09
C ARG A 158 9.83 15.64 -0.72
N LEU A 159 9.39 14.88 0.27
CA LEU A 159 9.84 14.95 1.66
C LEU A 159 10.70 13.71 1.97
N PRO A 160 12.01 13.86 2.21
CA PRO A 160 12.78 12.80 2.87
C PRO A 160 12.25 12.63 4.31
N PRO A 161 12.65 11.56 5.04
CA PRO A 161 12.30 11.46 6.45
C PRO A 161 12.74 12.73 7.23
N VAL A 162 11.76 13.46 7.76
CA VAL A 162 11.96 14.64 8.59
C VAL A 162 11.18 14.52 9.89
N ARG A 163 11.70 15.13 10.97
CA ARG A 163 11.01 15.14 12.26
C ARG A 163 9.94 16.23 12.25
N LEU A 164 8.67 15.81 12.18
CA LEU A 164 7.51 16.68 12.18
C LEU A 164 7.16 17.19 13.60
N TYR A 165 7.27 16.32 14.62
CA TYR A 165 7.07 16.67 16.01
C TYR A 165 8.31 16.32 16.82
N ARG A 166 8.64 17.16 17.80
CA ARG A 166 9.70 16.94 18.79
C ARG A 166 9.09 17.01 20.18
N ASN A 167 9.23 15.95 20.99
CA ASN A 167 8.66 15.93 22.34
C ASN A 167 7.17 16.31 22.38
N GLY A 168 6.37 15.82 21.44
CA GLY A 168 4.94 16.09 21.34
C GLY A 168 4.56 17.47 20.78
N GLN A 169 5.53 18.32 20.42
CA GLN A 169 5.28 19.64 19.84
C GLN A 169 5.59 19.65 18.34
N PRO A 170 4.66 20.15 17.49
CA PRO A 170 4.90 20.28 16.06
C PRO A 170 6.03 21.25 15.77
N ASP A 171 6.80 20.96 14.72
CA ASP A 171 7.76 21.90 14.16
C ASP A 171 7.03 22.85 13.19
N PRO A 172 6.87 24.15 13.54
CA PRO A 172 6.08 25.07 12.73
C PRO A 172 6.74 25.42 11.40
N ASP A 173 8.05 25.22 11.25
CA ASP A 173 8.74 25.50 10.00
C ASP A 173 8.50 24.38 9.00
N ILE A 174 8.50 23.13 9.45
CA ILE A 174 8.16 21.98 8.61
C ILE A 174 6.71 22.07 8.13
N GLU A 175 5.76 22.38 9.04
CA GLU A 175 4.36 22.57 8.66
C GLU A 175 4.21 23.71 7.63
N ARG A 176 4.88 24.85 7.83
CA ARG A 176 4.84 25.98 6.88
C ARG A 176 5.36 25.59 5.50
N ILE A 177 6.46 24.82 5.41
CA ILE A 177 7.01 24.34 4.13
C ILE A 177 5.98 23.45 3.44
N ILE A 178 5.41 22.48 4.14
CA ILE A 178 4.43 21.54 3.58
C ILE A 178 3.21 22.32 3.04
N PHE A 179 2.58 23.14 3.87
CA PHE A 179 1.33 23.79 3.51
C PHE A 179 1.48 24.97 2.51
N ALA A 180 2.68 25.52 2.36
CA ALA A 180 2.98 26.47 1.29
C ALA A 180 3.07 25.81 -0.10
N ASN A 181 3.27 24.50 -0.17
CA ASN A 181 3.45 23.75 -1.42
C ASN A 181 2.20 23.02 -1.90
N VAL A 182 1.06 23.11 -1.21
CA VAL A 182 -0.20 22.46 -1.58
C VAL A 182 -1.28 23.47 -1.92
N ARG A 183 -2.26 23.06 -2.77
CA ARG A 183 -3.37 23.94 -3.21
C ARG A 183 -4.48 24.05 -2.17
N THR A 184 -4.65 23.00 -1.34
CA THR A 184 -5.73 22.87 -0.35
C THR A 184 -5.16 22.75 1.07
N PRO A 185 -4.44 23.79 1.60
CA PRO A 185 -3.68 23.69 2.85
C PRO A 185 -4.56 23.38 4.07
N ALA A 186 -5.77 23.92 4.16
CA ALA A 186 -6.68 23.67 5.27
C ALA A 186 -7.10 22.19 5.36
N GLU A 187 -7.41 21.58 4.21
CA GLU A 187 -7.78 20.17 4.12
C GLU A 187 -6.58 19.27 4.45
N ARG A 188 -5.38 19.57 3.87
CA ARG A 188 -4.14 18.82 4.15
C ARG A 188 -3.74 18.89 5.62
N GLN A 189 -3.92 20.06 6.24
CA GLN A 189 -3.65 20.22 7.68
C GLN A 189 -4.61 19.35 8.53
N GLY A 190 -5.87 19.27 8.14
CA GLY A 190 -6.85 18.39 8.79
C GLY A 190 -6.46 16.91 8.66
N ASP A 191 -6.08 16.47 7.45
CA ASP A 191 -5.66 15.09 7.20
C ASP A 191 -4.35 14.75 7.92
N LEU A 192 -3.37 15.66 7.96
CA LEU A 192 -2.14 15.44 8.72
C LEU A 192 -2.41 15.25 10.21
N ARG A 193 -3.27 16.09 10.79
CA ARG A 193 -3.67 15.95 12.20
C ARG A 193 -4.38 14.62 12.46
N ALA A 194 -5.20 14.16 11.52
CA ALA A 194 -5.86 12.86 11.60
C ALA A 194 -4.84 11.70 11.58
N GLN A 195 -3.82 11.77 10.73
CA GLN A 195 -2.73 10.78 10.68
C GLN A 195 -1.93 10.76 12.00
N VAL A 196 -1.61 11.92 12.55
CA VAL A 196 -0.91 12.03 13.86
C VAL A 196 -1.77 11.45 14.98
N ALA A 197 -3.08 11.78 15.03
CA ALA A 197 -3.99 11.25 16.04
C ALA A 197 -4.14 9.72 15.94
N ALA A 198 -4.21 9.17 14.73
CA ALA A 198 -4.25 7.73 14.50
C ALA A 198 -2.95 7.05 15.00
N ASN A 199 -1.77 7.63 14.71
CA ASN A 199 -0.50 7.13 15.25
C ASN A 199 -0.46 7.16 16.77
N GLN A 200 -0.90 8.26 17.40
CA GLN A 200 -0.98 8.37 18.86
C GLN A 200 -1.87 7.27 19.44
N ARG A 201 -2.96 6.92 18.76
CA ARG A 201 -3.81 5.80 19.21
C ARG A 201 -3.06 4.47 19.17
N GLY A 202 -2.33 4.17 18.09
CA GLY A 202 -1.53 2.96 17.94
C GLY A 202 -0.42 2.84 19.00
N THR A 203 0.35 3.91 19.19
CA THR A 203 1.43 3.94 20.20
C THR A 203 0.89 3.77 21.62
N GLN A 204 -0.21 4.46 21.99
CA GLN A 204 -0.89 4.28 23.27
C GLN A 204 -1.35 2.83 23.52
N ARG A 205 -1.80 2.13 22.46
CA ARG A 205 -2.18 0.71 22.59
C ARG A 205 -0.98 -0.18 22.84
N LEU A 206 0.15 0.07 22.17
CA LEU A 206 1.41 -0.64 22.45
C LEU A 206 1.88 -0.41 23.90
N GLU A 207 1.85 0.82 24.36
CA GLU A 207 2.21 1.21 25.72
C GLU A 207 1.32 0.51 26.76
N ALA A 208 0.00 0.49 26.51
CA ALA A 208 -0.96 -0.18 27.39
C ALA A 208 -0.74 -1.71 27.42
N LEU A 209 -0.37 -2.33 26.29
CA LEU A 209 -0.01 -3.75 26.26
C LEU A 209 1.27 -4.03 27.04
N ALA A 210 2.30 -3.17 26.88
CA ALA A 210 3.55 -3.28 27.62
C ALA A 210 3.35 -3.02 29.12
N GLU A 211 2.40 -2.14 29.51
CA GLU A 211 2.02 -1.96 30.91
C GLU A 211 1.39 -3.21 31.51
N LYS A 212 0.48 -3.84 30.75
CA LYS A 212 -0.30 -4.99 31.22
C LYS A 212 0.51 -6.28 31.28
N TYR A 213 1.35 -6.53 30.27
CA TYR A 213 2.04 -7.82 30.09
C TYR A 213 3.55 -7.77 30.33
N GLY A 214 4.14 -6.57 30.45
CA GLY A 214 5.57 -6.34 30.47
C GLY A 214 6.14 -6.08 29.07
N ALA A 215 7.13 -5.19 28.97
CA ALA A 215 7.72 -4.82 27.67
C ALA A 215 8.45 -5.99 27.01
N GLU A 216 9.25 -6.73 27.77
CA GLU A 216 10.00 -7.90 27.25
C GLU A 216 9.06 -8.98 26.70
N GLU A 217 7.97 -9.25 27.42
CA GLU A 217 6.97 -10.22 26.99
C GLU A 217 6.25 -9.78 25.72
N LEU A 218 5.88 -8.48 25.62
CA LEU A 218 5.26 -7.92 24.42
C LEU A 218 6.19 -8.05 23.21
N LEU A 219 7.45 -7.65 23.34
CA LEU A 219 8.43 -7.73 22.26
C LEU A 219 8.65 -9.18 21.79
N ARG A 220 8.72 -10.11 22.73
CA ARG A 220 8.83 -11.54 22.44
C ARG A 220 7.61 -12.06 21.67
N ILE A 221 6.40 -11.67 22.08
CA ILE A 221 5.19 -12.08 21.38
C ILE A 221 5.11 -11.45 19.99
N MET A 222 5.56 -10.21 19.80
CA MET A 222 5.65 -9.59 18.46
C MET A 222 6.55 -10.40 17.53
N ASP A 223 7.70 -10.87 18.00
CA ASP A 223 8.57 -11.78 17.22
C ASP A 223 7.87 -13.12 16.92
N GLU A 224 7.19 -13.70 17.90
CA GLU A 224 6.44 -14.95 17.69
C GLU A 224 5.28 -14.81 16.70
N VAL A 225 4.64 -13.64 16.62
CA VAL A 225 3.58 -13.34 15.63
C VAL A 225 4.16 -13.34 14.21
N LEU A 226 5.35 -12.76 14.02
CA LEU A 226 6.03 -12.80 12.72
C LEU A 226 6.42 -14.24 12.34
N ASP A 227 7.00 -14.98 13.27
CA ASP A 227 7.39 -16.38 13.05
C ASP A 227 6.18 -17.29 12.79
N TYR A 228 5.05 -17.01 13.44
CA TYR A 228 3.79 -17.71 13.20
C TYR A 228 3.31 -17.52 11.76
N SER A 229 3.25 -16.27 11.29
CA SER A 229 2.82 -15.95 9.94
C SER A 229 3.77 -16.53 8.87
N GLU A 230 5.08 -16.53 9.10
CA GLU A 230 6.04 -17.19 8.23
C GLU A 230 5.77 -18.69 8.10
N ARG A 231 5.62 -19.40 9.23
CA ARG A 231 5.33 -20.85 9.21
C ARG A 231 4.04 -21.16 8.47
N MET A 232 3.00 -20.36 8.68
CA MET A 232 1.73 -20.53 7.96
C MET A 232 1.90 -20.32 6.46
N MET A 233 2.61 -19.26 6.05
CA MET A 233 2.86 -19.00 4.63
C MET A 233 3.69 -20.11 4.00
N ARG A 234 4.77 -20.56 4.64
CA ARG A 234 5.57 -21.70 4.17
C ARG A 234 4.72 -22.96 4.02
N ALA A 235 3.83 -23.24 4.99
CA ALA A 235 2.92 -24.39 4.89
C ALA A 235 1.91 -24.23 3.74
N ALA A 236 1.43 -23.02 3.48
CA ALA A 236 0.57 -22.75 2.34
C ALA A 236 1.29 -22.93 1.01
N LEU A 237 2.52 -22.42 0.89
CA LEU A 237 3.35 -22.56 -0.31
C LEU A 237 3.70 -24.03 -0.62
N ARG A 238 3.98 -24.86 0.40
CA ARG A 238 4.23 -26.31 0.18
C ARG A 238 3.09 -27.05 -0.48
N ARG A 239 1.87 -26.54 -0.42
CA ARG A 239 0.70 -27.16 -1.07
C ARG A 239 0.60 -26.83 -2.55
N LEU A 240 1.29 -25.79 -3.01
CA LEU A 240 1.36 -25.43 -4.42
C LEU A 240 2.43 -26.28 -5.12
N PRO A 241 2.23 -26.69 -6.39
CA PRO A 241 3.24 -27.38 -7.17
C PRO A 241 4.53 -26.59 -7.28
N ASP A 242 5.68 -27.27 -7.35
CA ASP A 242 6.93 -26.66 -7.77
C ASP A 242 6.91 -26.38 -9.26
N GLY A 243 7.54 -25.29 -9.70
CA GLY A 243 7.59 -24.92 -11.09
C GLY A 243 8.26 -23.57 -11.34
N GLU A 244 8.55 -23.33 -12.60
CA GLU A 244 9.01 -22.05 -13.11
C GLU A 244 8.12 -21.62 -14.26
N ALA A 245 7.68 -20.36 -14.26
CA ALA A 245 6.87 -19.79 -15.32
C ALA A 245 7.17 -18.31 -15.50
N SER A 246 7.05 -17.84 -16.74
CA SER A 246 7.26 -16.43 -17.07
C SER A 246 6.02 -15.85 -17.73
N PHE A 247 5.83 -14.57 -17.54
CA PHE A 247 4.83 -13.77 -18.22
C PHE A 247 5.42 -12.40 -18.59
N GLU A 248 5.05 -11.92 -19.76
CA GLU A 248 5.40 -10.59 -20.26
C GLU A 248 4.11 -9.81 -20.45
N ASP A 249 4.10 -8.56 -20.02
CA ASP A 249 3.00 -7.64 -20.19
C ASP A 249 3.45 -6.37 -20.88
N LEU A 250 2.67 -5.91 -21.86
CA LEU A 250 2.94 -4.74 -22.66
C LEU A 250 2.10 -3.56 -22.15
N PHE A 251 2.76 -2.45 -21.88
CA PHE A 251 2.13 -1.16 -21.63
C PHE A 251 2.12 -0.35 -22.93
N ASP A 252 1.00 0.30 -23.24
CA ASP A 252 0.81 1.03 -24.50
C ASP A 252 1.69 2.27 -24.63
N GLY A 253 2.18 2.80 -23.49
CA GLY A 253 3.07 3.95 -23.38
C GLY A 253 3.16 4.48 -21.96
N ASP A 254 3.94 5.52 -21.75
CA ASP A 254 4.17 6.16 -20.45
C ASP A 254 3.48 7.53 -20.30
N GLY A 255 2.73 7.97 -21.30
CA GLY A 255 2.03 9.25 -21.36
C GLY A 255 2.92 10.42 -21.82
N VAL A 256 4.15 10.16 -22.24
CA VAL A 256 5.11 11.18 -22.70
C VAL A 256 5.71 10.79 -24.05
N ILE A 257 5.59 11.68 -25.03
CA ILE A 257 6.30 11.51 -26.31
C ILE A 257 7.74 11.98 -26.09
N ALA A 258 8.69 11.05 -26.18
CA ALA A 258 10.11 11.35 -26.00
C ALA A 258 10.61 12.33 -27.08
N PRO A 259 11.61 13.19 -26.82
CA PRO A 259 12.16 14.08 -27.77
C PRO A 259 12.67 13.34 -29.03
N GLY A 260 12.06 13.64 -30.20
CA GLY A 260 12.39 13.02 -31.48
C GLY A 260 11.58 11.76 -31.81
N ALA A 261 10.72 11.28 -30.92
CA ALA A 261 9.74 10.22 -31.20
C ALA A 261 8.49 10.79 -31.92
N GLU A 262 7.83 9.98 -32.74
CA GLU A 262 6.58 10.37 -33.43
C GLU A 262 5.33 10.07 -32.57
N ALA A 263 5.45 9.17 -31.61
CA ALA A 263 4.37 8.75 -30.72
C ALA A 263 4.92 8.33 -29.36
N ASP A 264 4.03 8.14 -28.38
CA ASP A 264 4.31 7.47 -27.13
C ASP A 264 4.64 5.99 -27.42
N GLU A 265 5.76 5.50 -26.89
CA GLU A 265 6.27 4.18 -27.23
C GLU A 265 5.88 3.15 -26.18
N PRO A 266 5.40 1.95 -26.59
CA PRO A 266 5.10 0.89 -25.66
C PRO A 266 6.36 0.34 -24.98
N PHE A 267 6.21 -0.19 -23.76
CA PHE A 267 7.29 -0.83 -23.03
C PHE A 267 6.81 -2.12 -22.36
N THR A 268 7.74 -3.01 -22.08
CA THR A 268 7.47 -4.36 -21.57
C THR A 268 7.94 -4.52 -20.15
N VAL A 269 7.08 -5.13 -19.31
CA VAL A 269 7.46 -5.68 -18.01
C VAL A 269 7.48 -7.19 -18.12
N LYS A 270 8.56 -7.82 -17.65
CA LYS A 270 8.73 -9.26 -17.63
C LYS A 270 8.82 -9.76 -16.20
N LEU A 271 8.13 -10.84 -15.89
CA LEU A 271 8.15 -11.53 -14.60
C LEU A 271 8.42 -13.00 -14.80
N THR A 272 9.39 -13.52 -14.04
CA THR A 272 9.62 -14.98 -13.90
C THR A 272 9.37 -15.37 -12.44
N ILE A 273 8.44 -16.28 -12.22
CA ILE A 273 8.18 -16.89 -10.92
C ILE A 273 8.90 -18.23 -10.84
N ARG A 274 9.69 -18.43 -9.79
CA ARG A 274 10.30 -19.73 -9.44
C ARG A 274 9.78 -20.14 -8.08
N LYS A 275 8.97 -21.19 -8.05
CA LYS A 275 8.43 -21.77 -6.82
C LYS A 275 9.15 -23.10 -6.55
N HIS A 276 9.80 -23.20 -5.39
CA HIS A 276 10.49 -24.42 -4.95
C HIS A 276 10.26 -24.65 -3.44
N GLY A 277 9.74 -25.85 -3.11
CA GLY A 277 9.44 -26.24 -1.73
C GLY A 277 8.47 -25.28 -1.05
N ASP A 278 8.95 -24.46 -0.14
CA ASP A 278 8.16 -23.46 0.58
C ASP A 278 8.63 -22.01 0.34
N GLU A 279 9.34 -21.80 -0.76
CA GLU A 279 9.89 -20.51 -1.15
C GLU A 279 9.46 -20.13 -2.57
N ILE A 280 9.36 -18.82 -2.81
CA ILE A 280 9.07 -18.23 -4.12
C ILE A 280 10.06 -17.11 -4.41
N THR A 281 10.57 -17.09 -5.63
CA THR A 281 11.29 -15.95 -6.20
C THR A 281 10.47 -15.36 -7.34
N ALA A 282 10.23 -14.06 -7.28
CA ALA A 282 9.67 -13.25 -8.36
C ALA A 282 10.78 -12.36 -8.93
N ASP A 283 11.18 -12.63 -10.15
CA ASP A 283 12.33 -12.02 -10.81
C ASP A 283 11.89 -11.22 -12.03
N PHE A 284 12.12 -9.92 -12.02
CA PHE A 284 11.78 -9.00 -13.11
C PHE A 284 12.92 -8.76 -14.10
N ALA A 285 13.95 -9.60 -14.10
CA ALA A 285 15.02 -9.53 -15.10
C ALA A 285 14.46 -9.69 -16.51
N GLY A 286 14.86 -8.79 -17.42
CA GLY A 286 14.35 -8.70 -18.79
C GLY A 286 13.20 -7.72 -18.99
N SER A 287 12.74 -7.02 -17.94
CA SER A 287 11.90 -5.84 -18.08
C SER A 287 12.69 -4.70 -18.72
N ASP A 288 11.98 -3.81 -19.42
CA ASP A 288 12.57 -2.62 -20.02
C ASP A 288 13.17 -1.67 -18.96
N GLY A 289 14.05 -0.79 -19.41
CA GLY A 289 14.59 0.30 -18.60
C GLY A 289 13.49 1.27 -18.15
N GLN A 290 13.82 2.09 -17.15
CA GLN A 290 12.89 3.15 -16.73
C GLN A 290 12.56 4.06 -17.92
N VAL A 291 11.28 4.43 -18.00
CA VAL A 291 10.71 5.24 -19.10
C VAL A 291 10.73 6.73 -18.76
N PRO A 292 10.67 7.63 -19.77
CA PRO A 292 10.66 9.07 -19.57
C PRO A 292 9.47 9.58 -18.74
N GLY A 293 8.30 8.98 -18.93
CA GLY A 293 7.05 9.37 -18.26
C GLY A 293 6.85 8.69 -16.90
N PRO A 294 5.73 8.98 -16.23
CA PRO A 294 5.52 8.61 -14.82
C PRO A 294 5.08 7.15 -14.58
N MET A 295 5.19 6.26 -15.57
CA MET A 295 4.83 4.84 -15.47
C MET A 295 5.91 3.96 -14.81
N ASN A 296 6.91 4.56 -14.20
CA ASN A 296 7.93 3.83 -13.43
C ASN A 296 7.45 3.50 -12.02
N ALA A 297 8.09 2.51 -11.40
CA ALA A 297 7.81 2.14 -10.01
C ALA A 297 9.09 1.86 -9.21
N PRO A 298 9.15 2.22 -7.92
CA PRO A 298 10.16 1.70 -7.02
C PRO A 298 9.88 0.21 -6.75
N LEU A 299 10.93 -0.57 -6.47
CA LEU A 299 10.83 -2.03 -6.26
C LEU A 299 9.80 -2.41 -5.19
N THR A 300 9.65 -1.61 -4.16
CA THR A 300 8.70 -1.83 -3.06
C THR A 300 7.24 -1.86 -3.52
N VAL A 301 6.90 -1.13 -4.61
CA VAL A 301 5.55 -1.15 -5.21
C VAL A 301 5.35 -2.44 -6.02
N ALA A 302 6.33 -2.86 -6.82
CA ALA A 302 6.28 -4.15 -7.50
C ALA A 302 6.18 -5.31 -6.50
N ALA A 303 6.95 -5.26 -5.39
CA ALA A 303 6.86 -6.24 -4.32
C ALA A 303 5.46 -6.31 -3.69
N SER A 304 4.78 -5.17 -3.51
CA SER A 304 3.40 -5.15 -3.00
C SER A 304 2.43 -5.90 -3.94
N GLY A 305 2.58 -5.72 -5.26
CA GLY A 305 1.81 -6.47 -6.27
C GLY A 305 2.04 -7.97 -6.17
N VAL A 306 3.30 -8.38 -6.07
CA VAL A 306 3.68 -9.79 -5.88
C VAL A 306 3.09 -10.37 -4.59
N TYR A 307 3.24 -9.68 -3.47
CA TYR A 307 2.74 -10.13 -2.16
C TYR A 307 1.23 -10.29 -2.15
N CYS A 308 0.49 -9.32 -2.68
CA CYS A 308 -0.95 -9.35 -2.74
C CYS A 308 -1.45 -10.56 -3.55
N ALA A 309 -0.95 -10.76 -4.76
CA ALA A 309 -1.34 -11.86 -5.62
C ALA A 309 -0.99 -13.23 -5.01
N LEU A 310 0.23 -13.38 -4.48
CA LEU A 310 0.65 -14.64 -3.82
C LEU A 310 -0.20 -14.94 -2.58
N LYS A 311 -0.60 -13.92 -1.80
CA LYS A 311 -1.49 -14.10 -0.65
C LYS A 311 -2.84 -14.64 -1.08
N MET A 312 -3.41 -14.11 -2.16
CA MET A 312 -4.70 -14.58 -2.71
C MET A 312 -4.62 -16.03 -3.22
N ILE A 313 -3.50 -16.42 -3.84
CA ILE A 313 -3.27 -17.77 -4.36
C ILE A 313 -3.01 -18.77 -3.22
N ALA A 314 -2.14 -18.43 -2.29
CA ALA A 314 -1.71 -19.34 -1.22
C ALA A 314 -2.72 -19.43 -0.07
N ASP A 315 -3.46 -18.37 0.19
CA ASP A 315 -4.38 -18.23 1.33
C ASP A 315 -5.73 -17.60 0.95
N PRO A 316 -6.51 -18.23 0.06
CA PRO A 316 -7.78 -17.69 -0.42
C PRO A 316 -8.85 -17.55 0.69
N GLN A 317 -8.64 -18.16 1.85
CA GLN A 317 -9.51 -18.04 3.01
C GLN A 317 -9.08 -16.94 3.98
N ASN A 318 -7.96 -16.26 3.70
CA ASN A 318 -7.37 -15.21 4.54
C ASN A 318 -7.14 -15.62 6.00
N LEU A 319 -6.56 -16.82 6.19
CA LEU A 319 -6.26 -17.37 7.51
C LEU A 319 -4.89 -16.93 8.05
N ILE A 320 -3.97 -16.58 7.16
CA ILE A 320 -2.61 -16.18 7.51
C ILE A 320 -2.63 -14.69 7.87
N PRO A 321 -2.23 -14.31 9.08
CA PRO A 321 -2.17 -12.91 9.47
C PRO A 321 -1.24 -12.10 8.55
N PRO A 322 -1.70 -11.00 7.91
CA PRO A 322 -0.86 -10.20 7.05
C PRO A 322 0.15 -9.38 7.87
N ASN A 323 1.43 -9.72 7.75
CA ASN A 323 2.54 -9.00 8.40
C ASN A 323 3.87 -9.34 7.71
N SER A 324 4.97 -8.74 8.16
CA SER A 324 6.29 -8.97 7.55
C SER A 324 6.75 -10.43 7.61
N GLY A 325 6.27 -11.23 8.55
CA GLY A 325 6.57 -12.67 8.61
C GLY A 325 6.01 -13.45 7.42
N CYS A 326 4.83 -13.07 6.91
CA CYS A 326 4.22 -13.65 5.71
C CYS A 326 5.15 -13.63 4.49
N TRP A 327 5.99 -12.61 4.37
CA TRP A 327 6.77 -12.33 3.18
C TRP A 327 8.21 -12.83 3.24
N ARG A 328 8.65 -13.36 4.39
CA ARG A 328 10.00 -13.93 4.53
C ARG A 328 10.32 -15.04 3.53
N PRO A 329 9.38 -15.93 3.13
CA PRO A 329 9.66 -16.94 2.10
C PRO A 329 9.54 -16.43 0.65
N VAL A 330 9.32 -15.13 0.44
CA VAL A 330 9.13 -14.54 -0.89
C VAL A 330 10.28 -13.57 -1.17
N THR A 331 11.03 -13.83 -2.24
CA THR A 331 12.08 -12.93 -2.73
C THR A 331 11.60 -12.23 -3.99
N VAL A 332 11.73 -10.90 -4.02
CA VAL A 332 11.41 -10.09 -5.21
C VAL A 332 12.68 -9.37 -5.67
N THR A 333 13.01 -9.52 -6.95
CA THR A 333 14.21 -8.92 -7.55
C THR A 333 13.86 -8.22 -8.86
N ALA A 334 14.50 -7.06 -9.10
CA ALA A 334 14.46 -6.36 -10.38
C ALA A 334 15.79 -5.63 -10.62
N PRO A 335 16.27 -5.53 -11.87
CA PRO A 335 17.46 -4.76 -12.19
C PRO A 335 17.29 -3.28 -11.77
N PRO A 336 18.27 -2.66 -11.11
CA PRO A 336 18.24 -1.23 -10.85
C PRO A 336 18.14 -0.42 -12.16
N GLY A 337 17.27 0.59 -12.19
CA GLY A 337 17.01 1.39 -13.39
C GLY A 337 16.07 0.72 -14.39
N SER A 338 15.43 -0.40 -14.04
CA SER A 338 14.28 -0.91 -14.79
C SER A 338 12.99 -0.17 -14.40
N VAL A 339 11.96 -0.27 -15.22
CA VAL A 339 10.65 0.37 -15.01
C VAL A 339 10.00 -0.03 -13.68
N VAL A 340 10.30 -1.20 -13.13
CA VAL A 340 9.81 -1.71 -11.83
C VAL A 340 10.82 -1.58 -10.69
N ASN A 341 11.96 -0.95 -10.93
CA ASN A 341 12.98 -0.61 -9.92
C ASN A 341 13.69 0.69 -10.34
N ALA A 342 12.91 1.72 -10.59
CA ALA A 342 13.37 2.99 -11.09
C ALA A 342 14.30 3.72 -10.12
N GLN A 343 15.19 4.50 -10.68
CA GLN A 343 16.17 5.31 -9.96
C GLN A 343 15.89 6.80 -10.17
N PRO A 344 16.20 7.67 -9.20
CA PRO A 344 16.01 9.10 -9.38
C PRO A 344 16.81 9.60 -10.60
N PRO A 345 16.30 10.61 -11.34
CA PRO A 345 15.12 11.43 -11.06
C PRO A 345 13.82 10.95 -11.73
N ALA A 346 13.70 9.67 -12.11
CA ALA A 346 12.53 9.17 -12.84
C ALA A 346 11.20 9.50 -12.10
N PRO A 347 10.14 9.90 -12.81
CA PRO A 347 8.82 10.10 -12.22
C PRO A 347 8.15 8.76 -11.96
N VAL A 348 7.35 8.66 -10.88
CA VAL A 348 6.77 7.39 -10.42
C VAL A 348 5.33 7.51 -9.92
N VAL A 349 4.61 8.60 -10.25
CA VAL A 349 3.29 8.84 -9.66
C VAL A 349 2.27 7.76 -10.04
N TYR A 350 2.38 7.16 -11.23
CA TYR A 350 1.51 6.06 -11.65
C TYR A 350 1.91 4.68 -11.11
N ALA A 351 3.00 4.57 -10.34
CA ALA A 351 3.46 3.30 -9.77
C ALA A 351 2.34 2.51 -9.08
N ASN A 352 1.60 3.17 -8.18
CA ASN A 352 0.54 2.54 -7.41
C ASN A 352 -0.72 2.24 -8.24
N HIS A 353 -0.98 3.02 -9.31
CA HIS A 353 -2.24 3.00 -10.03
C HIS A 353 -2.22 2.10 -11.25
N GLU A 354 -1.06 1.97 -11.88
CA GLU A 354 -0.90 1.21 -13.11
C GLU A 354 0.05 0.03 -12.89
N VAL A 355 1.31 0.29 -12.54
CA VAL A 355 2.35 -0.75 -12.51
C VAL A 355 2.02 -1.83 -11.47
N SER A 356 1.57 -1.47 -10.26
CA SER A 356 1.27 -2.45 -9.22
C SER A 356 0.10 -3.36 -9.56
N HIS A 357 -0.94 -2.84 -10.23
CA HIS A 357 -2.09 -3.62 -10.67
C HIS A 357 -1.68 -4.64 -11.74
N ARG A 358 -0.89 -4.19 -12.73
CA ARG A 358 -0.37 -5.06 -13.77
C ARG A 358 0.56 -6.12 -13.21
N VAL A 359 1.44 -5.76 -12.26
CA VAL A 359 2.30 -6.74 -11.57
C VAL A 359 1.48 -7.82 -10.86
N ALA A 360 0.40 -7.46 -10.17
CA ALA A 360 -0.46 -8.44 -9.52
C ALA A 360 -1.12 -9.40 -10.54
N ASP A 361 -1.62 -8.86 -11.65
CA ASP A 361 -2.20 -9.67 -12.74
C ASP A 361 -1.14 -10.53 -13.44
N MET A 362 0.10 -10.04 -13.61
CA MET A 362 1.23 -10.83 -14.14
C MET A 362 1.60 -12.01 -13.25
N VAL A 363 1.56 -11.83 -11.91
CA VAL A 363 1.76 -12.94 -10.97
C VAL A 363 0.66 -13.98 -11.13
N MET A 364 -0.61 -13.56 -11.28
CA MET A 364 -1.72 -14.48 -11.56
C MET A 364 -1.51 -15.24 -12.87
N ALA A 365 -1.08 -14.56 -13.94
CA ALA A 365 -0.83 -15.16 -15.25
C ALA A 365 0.35 -16.15 -15.24
N ALA A 366 1.45 -15.81 -14.55
CA ALA A 366 2.58 -16.73 -14.39
C ALA A 366 2.18 -17.96 -13.53
N MET A 367 1.51 -17.74 -12.41
CA MET A 367 1.06 -18.81 -11.52
C MET A 367 -0.03 -19.69 -12.14
N PHE A 368 -0.80 -19.19 -13.12
CA PHE A 368 -1.74 -20.01 -13.89
C PHE A 368 -1.04 -21.18 -14.58
N GLN A 369 0.18 -21.01 -15.06
CA GLN A 369 0.97 -22.05 -15.70
C GLN A 369 1.46 -23.12 -14.69
N ILE A 370 1.53 -22.78 -13.39
CA ILE A 370 2.00 -23.67 -12.32
C ILE A 370 0.82 -24.31 -11.58
N CYS A 371 -0.21 -23.51 -11.22
CA CYS A 371 -1.35 -23.95 -10.41
C CYS A 371 -2.67 -23.32 -10.90
N PRO A 372 -3.22 -23.73 -12.04
CA PRO A 372 -4.38 -23.10 -12.69
C PRO A 372 -5.63 -23.05 -11.81
N ASP A 373 -5.81 -24.02 -10.92
CA ASP A 373 -7.00 -24.11 -10.06
C ASP A 373 -6.98 -23.14 -8.87
N ASN A 374 -5.86 -22.43 -8.66
CA ASN A 374 -5.68 -21.53 -7.52
C ASN A 374 -5.72 -20.04 -7.88
N VAL A 375 -5.79 -19.71 -9.16
CA VAL A 375 -5.68 -18.35 -9.65
C VAL A 375 -7.01 -17.81 -10.17
N MET A 376 -7.08 -16.50 -10.30
CA MET A 376 -8.18 -15.79 -10.93
C MET A 376 -7.72 -15.14 -12.24
N ALA A 377 -8.65 -14.87 -13.14
CA ALA A 377 -8.38 -14.10 -14.34
C ALA A 377 -8.04 -12.65 -13.99
N ALA A 378 -7.40 -11.95 -14.93
CA ALA A 378 -6.94 -10.59 -14.75
C ALA A 378 -8.04 -9.63 -14.29
N SER A 379 -7.64 -8.61 -13.57
CA SER A 379 -8.49 -7.48 -13.18
C SER A 379 -8.63 -6.47 -14.33
N GLN A 380 -9.24 -5.31 -14.06
CA GLN A 380 -9.21 -4.19 -15.01
C GLN A 380 -7.79 -3.67 -15.29
N GLY A 381 -6.79 -4.03 -14.48
CA GLY A 381 -5.38 -3.72 -14.67
C GLY A 381 -4.95 -2.28 -14.38
N THR A 382 -5.87 -1.45 -13.92
CA THR A 382 -5.65 -0.02 -13.63
C THR A 382 -6.52 0.43 -12.46
N SER A 383 -6.16 1.53 -11.80
CA SER A 383 -7.08 2.23 -10.89
C SER A 383 -8.03 3.19 -11.60
N ALA A 384 -7.84 3.44 -12.90
CA ALA A 384 -8.65 4.37 -13.70
C ALA A 384 -8.91 5.70 -12.97
N VAL A 385 -7.83 6.40 -12.60
CA VAL A 385 -7.89 7.62 -11.81
C VAL A 385 -8.34 8.81 -12.63
N VAL A 386 -9.27 9.60 -12.07
CA VAL A 386 -9.70 10.90 -12.61
C VAL A 386 -9.37 11.97 -11.59
N THR A 387 -8.56 12.95 -11.98
CA THR A 387 -8.21 14.10 -11.14
C THR A 387 -8.56 15.41 -11.83
N PHE A 388 -9.07 16.35 -11.06
CA PHE A 388 -9.31 17.70 -11.51
C PHE A 388 -9.30 18.68 -10.33
N GLY A 389 -9.13 19.96 -10.62
CA GLY A 389 -9.12 20.98 -9.60
C GLY A 389 -9.45 22.35 -10.19
N GLY A 390 -9.73 23.28 -9.33
CA GLY A 390 -10.11 24.63 -9.74
C GLY A 390 -10.39 25.54 -8.54
N VAL A 391 -11.23 26.56 -8.80
CA VAL A 391 -11.80 27.43 -7.78
C VAL A 391 -13.30 27.14 -7.73
N ASP A 392 -13.82 26.80 -6.57
CA ASP A 392 -15.26 26.57 -6.37
C ASP A 392 -15.99 27.92 -6.44
N PRO A 393 -16.89 28.11 -7.42
CA PRO A 393 -17.62 29.35 -7.56
C PRO A 393 -18.59 29.64 -6.40
N ARG A 394 -18.90 28.62 -5.58
CA ARG A 394 -19.79 28.75 -4.41
C ARG A 394 -19.09 29.38 -3.23
N SER A 395 -17.80 29.05 -3.03
CA SER A 395 -17.00 29.52 -1.87
C SER A 395 -15.85 30.48 -2.24
N GLY A 396 -15.40 30.45 -3.50
CA GLY A 396 -14.19 31.12 -3.94
C GLY A 396 -12.88 30.41 -3.53
N GLU A 397 -12.97 29.22 -2.92
CA GLU A 397 -11.82 28.45 -2.46
C GLU A 397 -11.30 27.50 -3.54
N ARG A 398 -10.03 27.16 -3.49
CA ARG A 398 -9.44 26.13 -4.35
C ARG A 398 -9.86 24.74 -3.89
N TYR A 399 -10.08 23.85 -4.84
CA TYR A 399 -10.33 22.44 -4.59
C TYR A 399 -9.47 21.55 -5.48
N VAL A 400 -9.24 20.32 -5.03
CA VAL A 400 -8.66 19.23 -5.80
C VAL A 400 -9.49 17.99 -5.56
N SER A 401 -10.00 17.38 -6.62
CA SER A 401 -10.74 16.12 -6.60
C SER A 401 -9.85 15.00 -7.12
N TYR A 402 -9.97 13.86 -6.47
CA TYR A 402 -9.34 12.60 -6.87
C TYR A 402 -10.38 11.48 -6.76
N GLU A 403 -10.64 10.81 -7.86
CA GLU A 403 -11.54 9.66 -7.90
C GLU A 403 -10.89 8.50 -8.64
N SER A 404 -11.05 7.29 -8.11
CA SER A 404 -10.62 6.04 -8.74
C SER A 404 -11.85 5.25 -9.15
N LEU A 405 -12.03 5.08 -10.45
CA LEU A 405 -13.16 4.34 -11.01
C LEU A 405 -12.92 2.83 -10.95
N LYS A 406 -13.94 2.07 -10.59
CA LYS A 406 -13.83 0.64 -10.33
C LYS A 406 -14.39 -0.16 -11.50
N GLY A 407 -13.55 -0.94 -12.19
CA GLY A 407 -13.96 -1.82 -13.29
C GLY A 407 -14.34 -3.23 -12.82
N GLY A 408 -13.56 -3.81 -11.93
CA GLY A 408 -13.78 -5.16 -11.42
C GLY A 408 -12.61 -6.11 -11.66
N PHE A 409 -12.83 -7.37 -11.39
CA PHE A 409 -11.85 -8.43 -11.67
C PHE A 409 -12.50 -9.69 -12.25
N GLY A 410 -11.66 -10.50 -12.91
CA GLY A 410 -12.07 -11.63 -13.71
C GLY A 410 -12.59 -12.83 -12.92
N ALA A 411 -12.95 -13.87 -13.65
CA ALA A 411 -13.46 -15.12 -13.10
C ALA A 411 -12.39 -15.85 -12.28
N ARG A 412 -12.87 -16.68 -11.37
CA ARG A 412 -12.06 -17.57 -10.52
C ARG A 412 -12.67 -18.96 -10.52
N PRO A 413 -11.98 -20.02 -10.09
CA PRO A 413 -12.52 -21.35 -10.11
C PRO A 413 -13.91 -21.44 -9.46
N GLY A 414 -14.92 -21.86 -10.26
CA GLY A 414 -16.31 -21.99 -9.83
C GLY A 414 -17.10 -20.71 -9.60
N LYS A 415 -16.58 -19.54 -9.99
CA LYS A 415 -17.27 -18.24 -9.85
C LYS A 415 -16.93 -17.31 -11.00
N ASP A 416 -17.92 -16.57 -11.50
CA ASP A 416 -17.70 -15.50 -12.45
C ASP A 416 -16.99 -14.30 -11.81
N GLY A 417 -16.54 -13.37 -12.64
CA GLY A 417 -15.95 -12.09 -12.25
C GLY A 417 -16.95 -11.19 -11.50
N ILE A 418 -16.45 -10.09 -10.98
CA ILE A 418 -17.22 -9.12 -10.20
C ILE A 418 -17.04 -7.74 -10.84
N ASN A 419 -18.14 -7.08 -11.18
CA ASN A 419 -18.14 -5.74 -11.77
C ASN A 419 -18.08 -4.64 -10.71
N ALA A 420 -17.56 -3.48 -11.08
CA ALA A 420 -17.57 -2.24 -10.30
C ALA A 420 -17.01 -2.37 -8.88
N VAL A 421 -16.04 -3.23 -8.68
CA VAL A 421 -15.25 -3.34 -7.43
C VAL A 421 -13.81 -2.96 -7.70
N ALA A 422 -13.10 -2.55 -6.65
CA ALA A 422 -11.67 -2.27 -6.75
C ALA A 422 -10.92 -3.51 -7.22
N SER A 423 -9.90 -3.29 -8.05
CA SER A 423 -9.08 -4.37 -8.60
C SER A 423 -8.19 -5.03 -7.54
N THR A 424 -7.47 -6.07 -7.92
CA THR A 424 -6.74 -7.03 -7.10
C THR A 424 -5.97 -6.43 -5.92
N ILE A 425 -5.31 -5.28 -6.11
CA ILE A 425 -4.39 -4.68 -5.13
C ILE A 425 -5.00 -3.48 -4.39
N SER A 426 -6.26 -3.17 -4.63
CA SER A 426 -6.98 -2.07 -3.99
C SER A 426 -8.30 -2.55 -3.37
N ASN A 427 -8.70 -1.94 -2.27
CA ASN A 427 -10.00 -2.14 -1.64
C ASN A 427 -10.72 -0.82 -1.35
N MET A 428 -10.33 0.25 -2.05
CA MET A 428 -10.99 1.54 -1.95
C MET A 428 -12.47 1.44 -2.27
N MET A 429 -13.29 2.16 -1.53
CA MET A 429 -14.74 2.29 -1.81
C MET A 429 -14.99 3.35 -2.89
N ASN A 430 -16.10 3.21 -3.60
CA ASN A 430 -16.60 4.28 -4.45
C ASN A 430 -17.11 5.43 -3.59
N THR A 431 -16.76 6.66 -3.95
CA THR A 431 -17.33 7.85 -3.31
C THR A 431 -18.77 8.01 -3.79
N PRO A 432 -19.77 8.11 -2.88
CA PRO A 432 -21.16 8.37 -3.28
C PRO A 432 -21.29 9.65 -4.10
N VAL A 433 -22.14 9.62 -5.13
CA VAL A 433 -22.37 10.77 -6.03
C VAL A 433 -22.75 12.02 -5.24
N GLU A 434 -23.61 11.88 -4.25
CA GLU A 434 -24.07 12.98 -3.38
C GLU A 434 -22.90 13.64 -2.64
N MET A 435 -21.93 12.85 -2.18
CA MET A 435 -20.73 13.36 -1.50
C MET A 435 -19.83 14.15 -2.46
N LEU A 436 -19.68 13.67 -3.70
CA LEU A 436 -18.90 14.36 -4.72
C LEU A 436 -19.53 15.70 -5.09
N GLU A 437 -20.84 15.75 -5.33
CA GLU A 437 -21.57 16.97 -5.65
C GLU A 437 -21.63 17.97 -4.50
N MET A 438 -21.62 17.48 -3.25
CA MET A 438 -21.52 18.32 -2.06
C MET A 438 -20.11 18.92 -1.90
N ALA A 439 -19.08 18.10 -2.10
CA ALA A 439 -17.68 18.50 -1.88
C ALA A 439 -17.15 19.38 -3.00
N PHE A 440 -17.56 19.14 -4.25
CA PHE A 440 -16.99 19.76 -5.44
C PHE A 440 -18.05 20.46 -6.29
N PRO A 441 -17.70 21.49 -7.08
CA PRO A 441 -18.63 22.20 -7.95
C PRO A 441 -18.87 21.44 -9.27
N LEU A 442 -19.39 20.22 -9.14
CA LEU A 442 -19.70 19.35 -10.28
C LEU A 442 -21.10 18.76 -10.13
N ARG A 443 -21.63 18.26 -11.23
CA ARG A 443 -22.82 17.46 -11.30
C ARG A 443 -22.52 16.18 -12.06
N ILE A 444 -22.91 15.04 -11.51
CA ILE A 444 -22.75 13.73 -12.14
C ILE A 444 -24.03 13.40 -12.90
N GLU A 445 -23.96 13.43 -14.21
CA GLU A 445 -25.11 13.16 -15.07
C GLU A 445 -25.39 11.66 -15.18
N GLU A 446 -24.36 10.82 -15.14
CA GLU A 446 -24.51 9.38 -15.22
C GLU A 446 -23.34 8.68 -14.50
N TYR A 447 -23.66 7.64 -13.75
CA TYR A 447 -22.74 6.70 -13.13
C TYR A 447 -23.27 5.28 -13.30
N SER A 448 -22.83 4.60 -14.36
CA SER A 448 -23.38 3.31 -14.78
C SER A 448 -22.29 2.34 -15.23
N LEU A 449 -22.65 1.06 -15.33
CA LEU A 449 -21.82 0.06 -16.01
C LEU A 449 -21.96 0.22 -17.52
N VAL A 450 -20.85 0.12 -18.24
CA VAL A 450 -20.86 0.04 -19.70
C VAL A 450 -21.40 -1.33 -20.11
N PRO A 451 -22.54 -1.42 -20.82
CA PRO A 451 -23.09 -2.69 -21.27
C PRO A 451 -22.07 -3.46 -22.13
N ASP A 452 -22.06 -4.77 -21.99
CA ASP A 452 -21.21 -5.69 -22.77
C ASP A 452 -19.70 -5.43 -22.70
N SER A 453 -19.22 -4.68 -21.68
CA SER A 453 -17.80 -4.39 -21.50
C SER A 453 -17.03 -5.51 -20.76
N GLY A 454 -17.73 -6.46 -20.19
CA GLY A 454 -17.13 -7.59 -19.47
C GLY A 454 -16.74 -8.75 -20.41
N GLY A 455 -15.77 -9.57 -19.98
CA GLY A 455 -15.46 -10.82 -20.64
C GLY A 455 -16.58 -11.87 -20.47
N ALA A 456 -16.62 -12.87 -21.34
CA ALA A 456 -17.59 -13.97 -21.25
C ALA A 456 -17.38 -14.78 -19.97
N GLY A 457 -18.42 -14.94 -19.16
CA GLY A 457 -18.47 -15.80 -17.98
C GLY A 457 -19.09 -17.16 -18.29
N THR A 458 -18.74 -18.17 -17.52
CA THR A 458 -19.33 -19.52 -17.65
C THR A 458 -20.70 -19.58 -16.94
N LEU A 459 -20.87 -18.79 -15.89
CA LEU A 459 -22.06 -18.79 -15.03
C LEU A 459 -22.88 -17.51 -15.17
N ALA A 460 -22.33 -16.44 -15.73
CA ALA A 460 -23.04 -15.20 -15.97
C ALA A 460 -23.99 -15.37 -17.17
N ARG A 461 -25.23 -14.99 -16.97
CA ARG A 461 -26.23 -14.80 -18.01
C ARG A 461 -26.67 -13.36 -18.03
#